data_014e09521e1c493bd9e27a1c459bf570
#
_entry.id   014e09521e1c493bd9e27a1c459bf570
#
_cell.length_a   1.000
_cell.length_b   1.000
_cell.length_c   1.000
_cell.angle_alpha   90.00
_cell.angle_beta   90.00
_cell.angle_gamma   90.00
#
_symmetry.space_group_name_H-M   'P 1'
#
loop_
_entity.id
_entity.type
_entity.pdbx_description
1 polymer ?
#
loop_
_entity_poly.entity_id
_entity_poly.type
_entity_poly.pdbx_seq_one_letter_code
_entity_poly.pdbx_strand_id
1 'polypeptide(L)'
;DRAFCTGADMKGGSGMSGLEYWAAPRPGGFGGIALRDTLNVPVIARVNGHALGGGMEMVLGCDIVVASEKATFGLPEPRVGRLALDGGIALLARRIPHVQAMGLLLTGRRVGAAEAFRLGLVNEVAAPDALDEAVDRWVKDILACAPLSVRAVKAMVRAGEGVSAKEAQMLRLPELVEALKSEDQNEGVVAFREKRAPNWKGR
;
A
#
# COMPACT_ATOMS: atom_id res chain seq x y z
N ASP A 1 -9.67 5.95 19.42
CA ASP A 1 -8.53 6.26 18.54
C ASP A 1 -8.95 7.24 17.46
N ARG A 2 -8.29 8.45 17.42
CA ARG A 2 -8.70 9.54 16.51
C ARG A 2 -7.95 9.51 15.18
N ALA A 3 -6.77 8.91 15.13
CA ALA A 3 -5.91 8.95 13.96
C ALA A 3 -5.19 7.62 13.73
N PHE A 4 -4.96 7.32 12.45
CA PHE A 4 -3.97 6.34 12.00
C PHE A 4 -2.57 6.97 12.08
N CYS A 5 -2.36 8.04 11.31
CA CYS A 5 -1.16 8.86 11.33
C CYS A 5 -1.46 10.21 10.65
N THR A 6 -1.02 11.30 11.26
CA THR A 6 -1.23 12.66 10.73
C THR A 6 0.04 13.31 10.17
N GLY A 7 1.07 12.51 9.91
CA GLY A 7 2.33 12.96 9.32
C GLY A 7 3.34 13.46 10.36
N ALA A 8 4.30 14.25 9.89
CA ALA A 8 5.37 14.78 10.72
C ALA A 8 4.86 15.80 11.76
N ASP A 9 5.49 15.82 12.93
CA ASP A 9 5.20 16.82 13.95
C ASP A 9 5.66 18.22 13.48
N MET A 10 4.68 19.07 13.23
CA MET A 10 4.91 20.46 12.79
C MET A 10 5.40 21.37 13.95
N LYS A 11 5.25 20.96 15.20
CA LYS A 11 5.66 21.75 16.37
C LYS A 11 7.10 21.50 16.77
N GLY A 12 7.59 20.27 16.57
CA GLY A 12 8.91 19.83 16.99
C GLY A 12 10.05 20.14 16.03
N GLY A 13 9.76 20.62 14.84
CA GLY A 13 10.67 21.02 13.75
C GLY A 13 11.98 20.24 13.64
N SER A 14 12.26 19.59 12.54
CA SER A 14 13.59 18.95 12.31
C SER A 14 14.72 19.95 12.16
N GLY A 15 14.44 21.26 12.20
CA GLY A 15 15.39 22.32 11.84
C GLY A 15 15.75 22.37 10.36
N MET A 16 15.29 21.41 9.54
CA MET A 16 15.57 21.32 8.12
C MET A 16 14.58 22.15 7.30
N SER A 17 15.08 22.88 6.32
CA SER A 17 14.24 23.48 5.28
C SER A 17 13.58 22.41 4.40
N GLY A 18 12.53 22.76 3.66
CA GLY A 18 11.90 21.85 2.72
C GLY A 18 12.87 21.34 1.63
N LEU A 19 13.82 22.17 1.21
CA LEU A 19 14.85 21.79 0.24
C LEU A 19 15.84 20.79 0.82
N GLU A 20 16.33 21.00 2.03
CA GLU A 20 17.21 20.06 2.73
C GLU A 20 16.50 18.72 2.98
N TYR A 21 15.22 18.77 3.37
CA TYR A 21 14.39 17.58 3.53
C TYR A 21 14.31 16.77 2.22
N TRP A 22 14.02 17.45 1.11
CA TRP A 22 13.89 16.83 -0.19
C TRP A 22 15.23 16.27 -0.71
N ALA A 23 16.33 16.99 -0.49
CA ALA A 23 17.67 16.58 -0.92
C ALA A 23 18.24 15.41 -0.09
N ALA A 24 17.70 15.14 1.10
CA ALA A 24 18.18 14.05 1.94
C ALA A 24 17.57 12.71 1.47
N PRO A 25 18.39 11.68 1.13
CA PRO A 25 17.88 10.38 0.71
C PRO A 25 17.03 9.71 1.80
N ARG A 26 15.84 9.23 1.41
CA ARG A 26 14.92 8.46 2.28
C ARG A 26 14.43 7.24 1.53
N PRO A 27 15.22 6.15 1.46
CA PRO A 27 14.92 5.00 0.61
C PRO A 27 13.55 4.37 0.86
N GLY A 28 13.03 4.43 2.09
CA GLY A 28 11.71 3.88 2.42
C GLY A 28 10.57 4.91 2.43
N GLY A 29 10.85 6.20 2.14
CA GLY A 29 9.88 7.29 2.28
C GLY A 29 9.38 7.49 3.70
N PHE A 30 8.21 8.11 3.88
CA PHE A 30 7.65 8.36 5.20
C PHE A 30 7.40 7.06 5.97
N GLY A 31 7.82 7.03 7.23
CA GLY A 31 7.68 5.86 8.10
C GLY A 31 8.48 4.63 7.66
N GLY A 32 9.35 4.77 6.65
CA GLY A 32 10.10 3.65 6.08
C GLY A 32 9.23 2.67 5.28
N ILE A 33 8.03 3.07 4.90
CA ILE A 33 7.05 2.21 4.21
C ILE A 33 6.51 2.80 2.90
N ALA A 34 6.38 4.14 2.84
CA ALA A 34 5.73 4.80 1.71
C ALA A 34 6.37 4.48 0.34
N LEU A 35 7.68 4.37 0.29
CA LEU A 35 8.45 4.07 -0.94
C LEU A 35 9.34 2.82 -0.79
N ARG A 36 9.01 1.92 0.15
CA ARG A 36 9.85 0.75 0.43
C ARG A 36 9.78 -0.29 -0.68
N ASP A 37 10.90 -0.57 -1.31
CA ASP A 37 11.04 -1.52 -2.42
C ASP A 37 11.62 -2.89 -2.00
N THR A 38 12.13 -3.01 -0.77
CA THR A 38 12.78 -4.24 -0.26
C THR A 38 11.83 -5.21 0.43
N LEU A 39 10.52 -4.88 0.54
CA LEU A 39 9.55 -5.68 1.26
C LEU A 39 8.62 -6.41 0.29
N ASN A 40 8.84 -7.72 0.08
CA ASN A 40 8.05 -8.56 -0.81
C ASN A 40 6.89 -9.29 -0.13
N VAL A 41 6.67 -9.11 1.18
CA VAL A 41 5.46 -9.60 1.86
C VAL A 41 4.34 -8.57 1.72
N PRO A 42 3.05 -9.00 1.64
CA PRO A 42 1.91 -8.09 1.63
C PRO A 42 1.85 -7.21 2.87
N VAL A 43 1.46 -5.97 2.67
CA VAL A 43 1.26 -4.99 3.74
C VAL A 43 -0.17 -4.48 3.69
N ILE A 44 -0.90 -4.63 4.79
CA ILE A 44 -2.28 -4.16 4.93
C ILE A 44 -2.29 -2.91 5.81
N ALA A 45 -2.82 -1.81 5.29
CA ALA A 45 -3.12 -0.63 6.11
C ALA A 45 -4.48 -0.83 6.81
N ARG A 46 -4.46 -0.90 8.14
CA ARG A 46 -5.66 -0.86 9.00
C ARG A 46 -5.89 0.59 9.44
N VAL A 47 -6.74 1.31 8.72
CA VAL A 47 -6.91 2.75 8.90
C VAL A 47 -8.09 3.05 9.83
N ASN A 48 -7.81 3.23 11.10
CA ASN A 48 -8.81 3.46 12.16
C ASN A 48 -9.34 4.91 12.24
N GLY A 49 -8.67 5.88 11.60
CA GLY A 49 -8.99 7.29 11.71
C GLY A 49 -8.25 8.14 10.67
N HIS A 50 -7.82 9.34 11.06
CA HIS A 50 -7.14 10.25 10.13
C HIS A 50 -5.81 9.69 9.58
N ALA A 51 -5.68 9.62 8.26
CA ALA A 51 -4.45 9.32 7.52
C ALA A 51 -4.12 10.55 6.65
N LEU A 52 -3.27 11.45 7.16
CA LEU A 52 -3.01 12.75 6.57
C LEU A 52 -1.52 12.99 6.38
N GLY A 53 -1.15 13.69 5.31
CA GLY A 53 0.25 13.98 5.04
C GLY A 53 1.07 12.70 4.94
N GLY A 54 2.19 12.62 5.67
CA GLY A 54 3.01 11.40 5.76
C GLY A 54 2.22 10.15 6.12
N GLY A 55 1.13 10.27 6.90
CA GLY A 55 0.24 9.14 7.20
C GLY A 55 -0.51 8.64 5.95
N MET A 56 -0.91 9.54 5.06
CA MET A 56 -1.47 9.16 3.76
C MET A 56 -0.39 8.57 2.84
N GLU A 57 0.84 9.07 2.88
CA GLU A 57 1.97 8.50 2.13
C GLU A 57 2.26 7.05 2.55
N MET A 58 2.20 6.75 3.87
CA MET A 58 2.30 5.37 4.37
C MET A 58 1.19 4.47 3.81
N VAL A 59 -0.07 4.95 3.81
CA VAL A 59 -1.21 4.21 3.23
C VAL A 59 -0.97 3.92 1.75
N LEU A 60 -0.49 4.89 0.99
CA LEU A 60 -0.15 4.73 -0.43
C LEU A 60 0.96 3.71 -0.68
N GLY A 61 1.85 3.48 0.28
CA GLY A 61 2.88 2.45 0.23
C GLY A 61 2.39 1.03 0.58
N CYS A 62 1.17 0.88 1.08
CA CYS A 62 0.59 -0.42 1.41
C CYS A 62 -0.08 -1.07 0.18
N ASP A 63 -0.21 -2.40 0.21
CA ASP A 63 -0.80 -3.18 -0.89
C ASP A 63 -2.33 -3.22 -0.80
N ILE A 64 -2.86 -3.32 0.42
CA ILE A 64 -4.29 -3.40 0.73
C ILE A 64 -4.62 -2.36 1.80
N VAL A 65 -5.77 -1.73 1.66
CA VAL A 65 -6.25 -0.71 2.60
C VAL A 65 -7.64 -1.07 3.09
N VAL A 66 -7.76 -1.32 4.39
CA VAL A 66 -9.05 -1.52 5.08
C VAL A 66 -9.25 -0.35 6.03
N ALA A 67 -10.36 0.35 5.89
CA ALA A 67 -10.60 1.60 6.59
C ALA A 67 -11.87 1.55 7.46
N SER A 68 -11.80 2.18 8.63
CA SER A 68 -12.99 2.51 9.40
C SER A 68 -13.82 3.55 8.65
N GLU A 69 -15.15 3.50 8.78
CA GLU A 69 -16.07 4.54 8.32
C GLU A 69 -15.68 5.96 8.80
N LYS A 70 -14.99 6.04 9.94
CA LYS A 70 -14.50 7.30 10.52
C LYS A 70 -13.17 7.78 9.91
N ALA A 71 -12.54 6.98 9.06
CA ALA A 71 -11.26 7.34 8.45
C ALA A 71 -11.40 8.49 7.47
N THR A 72 -10.37 9.32 7.43
CA THR A 72 -10.23 10.37 6.42
C THR A 72 -8.83 10.36 5.85
N PHE A 73 -8.71 10.69 4.59
CA PHE A 73 -7.48 10.63 3.82
C PHE A 73 -7.18 11.99 3.18
N GLY A 74 -5.92 12.35 3.04
CA GLY A 74 -5.55 13.56 2.33
C GLY A 74 -4.09 13.93 2.45
N LEU A 75 -3.66 14.75 1.49
CA LEU A 75 -2.34 15.36 1.41
C LEU A 75 -2.49 16.88 1.53
N PRO A 76 -2.62 17.42 2.75
CA PRO A 76 -2.93 18.83 2.98
C PRO A 76 -1.72 19.77 2.84
N GLU A 77 -0.55 19.24 2.48
CA GLU A 77 0.72 19.98 2.39
C GLU A 77 0.62 21.29 1.60
N PRO A 78 -0.08 21.36 0.43
CA PRO A 78 -0.17 22.62 -0.31
C PRO A 78 -0.85 23.75 0.46
N ARG A 79 -1.74 23.43 1.42
CA ARG A 79 -2.42 24.43 2.26
C ARG A 79 -1.51 25.13 3.24
N VAL A 80 -0.32 24.59 3.46
CA VAL A 80 0.71 25.15 4.33
C VAL A 80 2.03 25.41 3.60
N GLY A 81 1.98 25.49 2.26
CA GLY A 81 3.14 25.79 1.42
C GLY A 81 4.18 24.66 1.39
N ARG A 82 3.76 23.41 1.65
CA ARG A 82 4.63 22.23 1.63
C ARG A 82 4.22 21.25 0.52
N LEU A 83 5.02 20.22 0.34
CA LEU A 83 4.82 19.15 -0.66
C LEU A 83 4.87 17.78 0.02
N ALA A 84 4.08 16.82 -0.47
CA ALA A 84 4.09 15.42 -0.05
C ALA A 84 5.23 14.67 -0.77
N LEU A 85 6.46 14.82 -0.25
CA LEU A 85 7.70 14.45 -0.92
C LEU A 85 8.11 12.98 -0.74
N ASP A 86 7.51 12.28 0.21
CA ASP A 86 7.82 10.88 0.51
C ASP A 86 6.93 9.89 -0.26
N GLY A 87 6.51 10.29 -1.44
CA GLY A 87 5.75 9.45 -2.38
C GLY A 87 4.33 9.91 -2.65
N GLY A 88 3.76 10.81 -1.82
CA GLY A 88 2.35 11.20 -1.91
C GLY A 88 1.93 11.70 -3.28
N ILE A 89 2.71 12.58 -3.90
CA ILE A 89 2.44 13.12 -5.23
C ILE A 89 2.48 12.01 -6.29
N ALA A 90 3.55 11.23 -6.31
CA ALA A 90 3.76 10.21 -7.35
C ALA A 90 2.82 9.02 -7.20
N LEU A 91 2.63 8.51 -5.98
CA LEU A 91 1.82 7.32 -5.73
C LEU A 91 0.32 7.59 -5.88
N LEU A 92 -0.18 8.74 -5.39
CA LEU A 92 -1.61 9.04 -5.51
C LEU A 92 -2.05 9.12 -6.96
N ALA A 93 -1.24 9.77 -7.82
CA ALA A 93 -1.52 9.90 -9.25
C ALA A 93 -1.49 8.56 -10.02
N ARG A 94 -0.87 7.52 -9.44
CA ARG A 94 -0.85 6.16 -10.00
C ARG A 94 -1.94 5.25 -9.43
N ARG A 95 -2.48 5.58 -8.26
CA ARG A 95 -3.44 4.74 -7.54
C ARG A 95 -4.89 5.00 -7.91
N ILE A 96 -5.23 6.25 -8.23
CA ILE A 96 -6.61 6.67 -8.57
C ILE A 96 -6.65 7.44 -9.89
N PRO A 97 -7.83 7.61 -10.53
CA PRO A 97 -7.95 8.36 -11.76
C PRO A 97 -7.32 9.74 -11.69
N HIS A 98 -6.56 10.12 -12.72
CA HIS A 98 -5.73 11.33 -12.75
C HIS A 98 -6.47 12.60 -12.31
N VAL A 99 -7.69 12.83 -12.82
CA VAL A 99 -8.48 14.04 -12.49
C VAL A 99 -8.80 14.08 -10.99
N GLN A 100 -9.10 12.93 -10.39
CA GLN A 100 -9.38 12.81 -8.96
C GLN A 100 -8.10 13.04 -8.14
N ALA A 101 -7.00 12.45 -8.54
CA ALA A 101 -5.70 12.67 -7.90
C ALA A 101 -5.31 14.14 -7.92
N MET A 102 -5.42 14.81 -9.07
CA MET A 102 -5.14 16.24 -9.20
C MET A 102 -6.06 17.10 -8.33
N GLY A 103 -7.35 16.75 -8.25
CA GLY A 103 -8.29 17.41 -7.36
C GLY A 103 -7.86 17.37 -5.90
N LEU A 104 -7.35 16.22 -5.42
CA LEU A 104 -6.83 16.07 -4.06
C LEU A 104 -5.50 16.77 -3.87
N LEU A 105 -4.55 16.58 -4.80
CA LEU A 105 -3.19 17.09 -4.70
C LEU A 105 -3.14 18.63 -4.76
N LEU A 106 -3.90 19.24 -5.68
CA LEU A 106 -3.85 20.70 -5.88
C LEU A 106 -4.63 21.47 -4.81
N THR A 107 -5.65 20.87 -4.21
CA THR A 107 -6.50 21.53 -3.20
C THR A 107 -6.13 21.19 -1.77
N GLY A 108 -5.41 20.10 -1.55
CA GLY A 108 -5.14 19.55 -0.22
C GLY A 108 -6.43 19.19 0.53
N ARG A 109 -7.54 18.93 -0.18
CA ARG A 109 -8.81 18.55 0.45
C ARG A 109 -8.71 17.14 1.04
N ARG A 110 -9.55 16.87 2.04
CA ARG A 110 -9.67 15.55 2.64
C ARG A 110 -10.88 14.82 2.07
N VAL A 111 -10.79 13.49 2.00
CA VAL A 111 -11.91 12.61 1.63
C VAL A 111 -12.19 11.63 2.77
N GLY A 112 -13.47 11.31 2.98
CA GLY A 112 -13.87 10.27 3.92
C GLY A 112 -13.69 8.86 3.34
N ALA A 113 -13.84 7.83 4.18
CA ALA A 113 -13.67 6.43 3.83
C ALA A 113 -14.55 6.01 2.63
N ALA A 114 -15.81 6.39 2.61
CA ALA A 114 -16.73 6.04 1.53
C ALA A 114 -16.32 6.67 0.18
N GLU A 115 -15.82 7.90 0.17
CA GLU A 115 -15.30 8.53 -1.04
C GLU A 115 -13.99 7.85 -1.48
N ALA A 116 -13.08 7.58 -0.55
CA ALA A 116 -11.82 6.89 -0.81
C ALA A 116 -12.04 5.48 -1.41
N PHE A 117 -13.07 4.76 -0.94
CA PHE A 117 -13.49 3.49 -1.52
C PHE A 117 -13.98 3.65 -2.98
N ARG A 118 -14.86 4.63 -3.25
CA ARG A 118 -15.33 4.89 -4.62
C ARG A 118 -14.20 5.31 -5.58
N LEU A 119 -13.16 5.94 -5.07
CA LEU A 119 -11.98 6.31 -5.85
C LEU A 119 -11.03 5.13 -6.11
N GLY A 120 -11.23 3.98 -5.46
CA GLY A 120 -10.33 2.83 -5.55
C GLY A 120 -9.07 2.94 -4.68
N LEU A 121 -9.07 3.86 -3.71
CA LEU A 121 -7.97 4.03 -2.75
C LEU A 121 -8.07 3.06 -1.57
N VAL A 122 -9.27 2.62 -1.22
CA VAL A 122 -9.58 1.72 -0.11
C VAL A 122 -10.25 0.47 -0.65
N ASN A 123 -9.82 -0.70 -0.19
CA ASN A 123 -10.37 -2.00 -0.60
C ASN A 123 -11.67 -2.34 0.12
N GLU A 124 -11.80 -1.94 1.39
CA GLU A 124 -12.99 -2.22 2.20
C GLU A 124 -13.18 -1.15 3.27
N VAL A 125 -14.44 -0.79 3.52
CA VAL A 125 -14.83 0.11 4.61
C VAL A 125 -15.68 -0.67 5.61
N ALA A 126 -15.32 -0.59 6.88
CA ALA A 126 -15.97 -1.30 7.98
C ALA A 126 -16.40 -0.35 9.10
N ALA A 127 -17.42 -0.75 9.86
CA ALA A 127 -17.75 -0.09 11.12
C ALA A 127 -16.53 -0.12 12.08
N PRO A 128 -16.39 0.87 12.96
CA PRO A 128 -15.19 0.96 13.82
C PRO A 128 -14.92 -0.28 14.68
N ASP A 129 -15.95 -0.95 15.13
CA ASP A 129 -15.90 -2.18 15.94
C ASP A 129 -15.72 -3.45 15.11
N ALA A 130 -15.98 -3.41 13.79
CA ALA A 130 -15.78 -4.51 12.86
C ALA A 130 -14.46 -4.39 12.05
N LEU A 131 -13.65 -3.37 12.31
CA LEU A 131 -12.45 -3.10 11.51
C LEU A 131 -11.42 -4.23 11.60
N ASP A 132 -11.20 -4.80 12.78
CA ASP A 132 -10.26 -5.90 12.97
C ASP A 132 -10.73 -7.16 12.25
N GLU A 133 -12.01 -7.48 12.33
CA GLU A 133 -12.59 -8.62 11.61
C GLU A 133 -12.48 -8.45 10.08
N ALA A 134 -12.67 -7.22 9.58
CA ALA A 134 -12.48 -6.92 8.16
C ALA A 134 -11.02 -7.17 7.73
N VAL A 135 -10.04 -6.71 8.51
CA VAL A 135 -8.61 -6.97 8.24
C VAL A 135 -8.31 -8.47 8.29
N ASP A 136 -8.85 -9.19 9.29
CA ASP A 136 -8.61 -10.63 9.45
C ASP A 136 -9.13 -11.44 8.26
N ARG A 137 -10.21 -11.02 7.60
CA ARG A 137 -10.67 -11.66 6.35
C ARG A 137 -9.59 -11.56 5.26
N TRP A 138 -9.06 -10.37 5.02
CA TRP A 138 -7.97 -10.17 4.05
C TRP A 138 -6.71 -10.96 4.40
N VAL A 139 -6.35 -11.00 5.68
CA VAL A 139 -5.21 -11.81 6.18
C VAL A 139 -5.44 -13.29 5.89
N LYS A 140 -6.62 -13.83 6.19
CA LYS A 140 -6.98 -15.24 5.94
C LYS A 140 -6.89 -15.57 4.46
N ASP A 141 -7.42 -14.70 3.58
CA ASP A 141 -7.36 -14.91 2.13
C ASP A 141 -5.92 -14.94 1.61
N ILE A 142 -5.06 -14.04 2.11
CA ILE A 142 -3.64 -14.03 1.77
C ILE A 142 -2.94 -15.30 2.27
N LEU A 143 -3.19 -15.70 3.51
CA LEU A 143 -2.57 -16.88 4.11
C LEU A 143 -3.06 -18.21 3.50
N ALA A 144 -4.21 -18.20 2.83
CA ALA A 144 -4.67 -19.35 2.04
C ALA A 144 -3.89 -19.52 0.72
N CYS A 145 -3.10 -18.54 0.31
CA CYS A 145 -2.29 -18.59 -0.90
C CYS A 145 -0.86 -19.08 -0.61
N ALA A 146 -0.22 -19.68 -1.62
CA ALA A 146 1.18 -20.10 -1.53
C ALA A 146 2.10 -18.89 -1.28
N PRO A 147 2.90 -18.86 -0.20
CA PRO A 147 3.63 -17.66 0.23
C PRO A 147 4.66 -17.16 -0.79
N LEU A 148 5.34 -18.07 -1.48
CA LEU A 148 6.29 -17.68 -2.53
C LEU A 148 5.58 -17.08 -3.75
N SER A 149 4.40 -17.60 -4.10
CA SER A 149 3.58 -17.01 -5.18
C SER A 149 3.12 -15.59 -4.83
N VAL A 150 2.67 -15.37 -3.60
CA VAL A 150 2.28 -14.02 -3.14
C VAL A 150 3.45 -13.03 -3.22
N ARG A 151 4.65 -13.44 -2.79
CA ARG A 151 5.87 -12.63 -2.90
C ARG A 151 6.23 -12.33 -4.35
N ALA A 152 6.17 -13.35 -5.21
CA ALA A 152 6.45 -13.22 -6.64
C ALA A 152 5.50 -12.25 -7.34
N VAL A 153 4.19 -12.33 -7.05
CA VAL A 153 3.18 -11.39 -7.57
C VAL A 153 3.52 -9.97 -7.17
N LYS A 154 3.80 -9.71 -5.89
CA LYS A 154 4.13 -8.37 -5.41
C LYS A 154 5.41 -7.83 -6.06
N ALA A 155 6.47 -8.65 -6.14
CA ALA A 155 7.72 -8.28 -6.80
C ALA A 155 7.50 -7.94 -8.29
N MET A 156 6.70 -8.76 -9.00
CA MET A 156 6.40 -8.58 -10.41
C MET A 156 5.61 -7.30 -10.68
N VAL A 157 4.56 -7.03 -9.90
CA VAL A 157 3.76 -5.80 -10.03
C VAL A 157 4.65 -4.58 -9.84
N ARG A 158 5.49 -4.57 -8.81
CA ARG A 158 6.40 -3.46 -8.52
C ARG A 158 7.43 -3.26 -9.63
N ALA A 159 8.10 -4.33 -10.07
CA ALA A 159 9.10 -4.25 -11.13
C ALA A 159 8.51 -3.86 -12.48
N GLY A 160 7.22 -4.15 -12.68
CA GLY A 160 6.45 -3.79 -13.89
C GLY A 160 5.93 -2.36 -13.89
N GLU A 161 6.05 -1.60 -12.79
CA GLU A 161 5.63 -0.21 -12.76
C GLU A 161 6.46 0.64 -13.74
N GLY A 162 5.77 1.34 -14.63
CA GLY A 162 6.40 2.25 -15.60
C GLY A 162 6.85 1.63 -16.92
N VAL A 163 6.67 0.32 -17.12
CA VAL A 163 6.87 -0.36 -18.40
C VAL A 163 5.57 -0.91 -18.95
N SER A 164 5.53 -1.27 -20.24
CA SER A 164 4.32 -1.88 -20.82
C SER A 164 4.06 -3.27 -20.19
N ALA A 165 2.81 -3.73 -20.23
CA ALA A 165 2.45 -5.06 -19.73
C ALA A 165 3.26 -6.18 -20.43
N LYS A 166 3.58 -6.01 -21.71
CA LYS A 166 4.40 -6.95 -22.48
C LYS A 166 5.85 -7.00 -21.96
N GLU A 167 6.44 -5.84 -21.69
CA GLU A 167 7.80 -5.76 -21.11
C GLU A 167 7.81 -6.30 -19.69
N ALA A 168 6.83 -5.93 -18.85
CA ALA A 168 6.69 -6.48 -17.51
C ALA A 168 6.63 -8.01 -17.52
N GLN A 169 5.83 -8.61 -18.43
CA GLN A 169 5.71 -10.07 -18.56
C GLN A 169 7.03 -10.75 -18.97
N MET A 170 7.96 -10.02 -19.58
CA MET A 170 9.28 -10.55 -19.96
C MET A 170 10.31 -10.51 -18.82
N LEU A 171 10.02 -9.88 -17.69
CA LEU A 171 10.91 -9.85 -16.54
C LEU A 171 11.16 -11.26 -15.99
N ARG A 172 12.40 -11.50 -15.56
CA ARG A 172 12.85 -12.79 -14.99
C ARG A 172 13.40 -12.56 -13.59
N LEU A 173 12.46 -12.25 -12.68
CA LEU A 173 12.80 -11.95 -11.30
C LEU A 173 13.13 -13.24 -10.52
N PRO A 174 14.10 -13.20 -9.59
CA PRO A 174 14.43 -14.34 -8.73
C PRO A 174 13.21 -14.90 -8.00
N GLU A 175 12.33 -14.04 -7.52
CA GLU A 175 11.12 -14.42 -6.77
C GLU A 175 10.15 -15.27 -7.63
N LEU A 176 10.06 -15.00 -8.95
CA LEU A 176 9.26 -15.81 -9.86
C LEU A 176 9.89 -17.19 -10.04
N VAL A 177 11.20 -17.24 -10.20
CA VAL A 177 11.95 -18.51 -10.36
C VAL A 177 11.81 -19.35 -9.10
N GLU A 178 11.95 -18.75 -7.92
CA GLU A 178 11.79 -19.42 -6.62
C GLU A 178 10.38 -20.01 -6.47
N ALA A 179 9.34 -19.21 -6.74
CA ALA A 179 7.95 -19.67 -6.67
C ALA A 179 7.67 -20.83 -7.63
N LEU A 180 8.14 -20.75 -8.89
CA LEU A 180 7.91 -21.76 -9.92
C LEU A 180 8.69 -23.08 -9.68
N LYS A 181 9.76 -23.05 -8.88
CA LYS A 181 10.55 -24.23 -8.50
C LYS A 181 10.14 -24.82 -7.14
N SER A 182 9.26 -24.15 -6.42
CA SER A 182 8.87 -24.53 -5.06
C SER A 182 8.11 -25.85 -4.97
N GLU A 183 8.16 -26.49 -3.82
CA GLU A 183 7.31 -27.63 -3.50
C GLU A 183 5.82 -27.23 -3.55
N ASP A 184 5.51 -25.99 -3.18
CA ASP A 184 4.16 -25.44 -3.10
C ASP A 184 3.46 -25.38 -4.47
N GLN A 185 4.21 -25.22 -5.56
CA GLN A 185 3.64 -25.25 -6.91
C GLN A 185 2.98 -26.61 -7.22
N ASN A 186 3.60 -27.72 -6.78
CA ASN A 186 3.06 -29.05 -6.95
C ASN A 186 1.94 -29.33 -5.92
N GLU A 187 2.13 -28.93 -4.68
CA GLU A 187 1.14 -29.08 -3.60
C GLU A 187 -0.19 -28.44 -3.98
N GLY A 188 -0.17 -27.22 -4.54
CA GLY A 188 -1.39 -26.54 -4.95
C GLY A 188 -2.21 -27.32 -5.98
N VAL A 189 -1.55 -27.94 -6.95
CA VAL A 189 -2.20 -28.76 -7.99
C VAL A 189 -2.76 -30.05 -7.39
N VAL A 190 -2.02 -30.71 -6.51
CA VAL A 190 -2.45 -31.95 -5.84
C VAL A 190 -3.64 -31.67 -4.93
N ALA A 191 -3.54 -30.68 -4.05
CA ALA A 191 -4.61 -30.29 -3.13
C ALA A 191 -5.92 -29.96 -3.87
N PHE A 192 -5.81 -29.23 -5.00
CA PHE A 192 -6.97 -28.91 -5.85
C PHE A 192 -7.65 -30.16 -6.41
N ARG A 193 -6.87 -31.14 -6.94
CA ARG A 193 -7.40 -32.40 -7.47
C ARG A 193 -8.04 -33.26 -6.39
N GLU A 194 -7.45 -33.28 -5.20
CA GLU A 194 -7.93 -34.03 -4.05
C GLU A 194 -9.05 -33.32 -3.28
N LYS A 195 -9.40 -32.10 -3.66
CA LYS A 195 -10.44 -31.27 -3.01
C LYS A 195 -10.18 -31.05 -1.52
N ARG A 196 -8.92 -30.88 -1.15
CA ARG A 196 -8.49 -30.55 0.22
C ARG A 196 -7.79 -29.17 0.29
N ALA A 197 -7.65 -28.65 1.49
CA ALA A 197 -6.82 -27.48 1.72
C ALA A 197 -5.35 -27.82 1.43
N PRO A 198 -4.59 -26.90 0.80
CA PRO A 198 -3.17 -27.06 0.57
C PRO A 198 -2.38 -26.91 1.89
N ASN A 199 -1.21 -27.53 1.94
CA ASN A 199 -0.28 -27.44 3.06
C ASN A 199 1.01 -26.76 2.59
N TRP A 200 0.98 -25.44 2.56
CA TRP A 200 2.09 -24.63 2.09
C TRP A 200 3.35 -24.79 2.94
N LYS A 201 4.51 -24.95 2.30
CA LYS A 201 5.82 -25.08 2.94
C LYS A 201 6.67 -23.84 2.81
N GLY A 202 6.39 -22.98 1.84
CA GLY A 202 7.17 -21.76 1.57
C GLY A 202 8.56 -22.04 1.01
N ARG A 203 8.77 -23.16 0.34
CA ARG A 203 10.06 -23.59 -0.24
C ARG A 203 9.90 -24.45 -1.48
#